data_d325f9c5fddf4de83efadfbd9111885b
#
_entry.id   d325f9c5fddf4de83efadfbd9111885b
#
_cell.length_a   1.000
_cell.length_b   1.000
_cell.length_c   1.000
_cell.angle_alpha   90.00
_cell.angle_beta   90.00
_cell.angle_gamma   90.00
#
_symmetry.space_group_name_H-M   'P 1'
#
loop_
_entity.id
_entity.type
_entity.pdbx_description
1 polymer ?
#
loop_
_entity_poly.entity_id
_entity_poly.type
_entity_poly.pdbx_seq_one_letter_code
_entity_poly.pdbx_strand_id
1 'polypeptide(L)'
;MEKPMTEIFSHNLRNALYMKGMTQAELAKAVKTTEVSVSKWINGAVVPRPKMVDEICRVLKVTRADLMIDREKTALIAPADVLADEMRQRPELYNLFSSILKMNSNDIELMSRLAGRLSK
;
A
#
# COMPACT_ATOMS: atom_id res chain seq x y z
N MET A 1 -11.54 -16.57 -8.55
CA MET A 1 -12.33 -15.55 -9.25
C MET A 1 -11.68 -14.19 -9.13
N GLU A 2 -11.63 -13.47 -10.21
CA GLU A 2 -11.10 -12.12 -10.18
C GLU A 2 -12.13 -11.18 -9.60
N LYS A 3 -11.68 -10.24 -8.77
CA LYS A 3 -12.55 -9.20 -8.23
C LYS A 3 -12.87 -8.19 -9.32
N PRO A 4 -14.09 -7.64 -9.38
CA PRO A 4 -14.38 -6.55 -10.31
C PRO A 4 -13.56 -5.30 -9.98
N MET A 5 -13.30 -4.48 -10.99
CA MET A 5 -12.50 -3.26 -10.80
C MET A 5 -13.12 -2.32 -9.77
N THR A 6 -14.44 -2.28 -9.68
CA THR A 6 -15.14 -1.47 -8.66
C THR A 6 -14.74 -1.86 -7.25
N GLU A 7 -14.60 -3.15 -6.99
CA GLU A 7 -14.20 -3.65 -5.67
C GLU A 7 -12.72 -3.40 -5.40
N ILE A 8 -11.87 -3.65 -6.39
CA ILE A 8 -10.43 -3.39 -6.28
C ILE A 8 -10.17 -1.92 -5.99
N PHE A 9 -10.79 -1.04 -6.76
CA PHE A 9 -10.65 0.41 -6.59
C PHE A 9 -11.16 0.85 -5.22
N SER A 10 -12.33 0.36 -4.81
CA SER A 10 -12.93 0.66 -3.51
C SER A 10 -11.99 0.33 -2.36
N HIS A 11 -11.45 -0.89 -2.39
CA HIS A 11 -10.53 -1.35 -1.35
C HIS A 11 -9.25 -0.51 -1.29
N ASN A 12 -8.66 -0.27 -2.46
CA ASN A 12 -7.42 0.50 -2.54
C ASN A 12 -7.62 1.96 -2.14
N LEU A 13 -8.76 2.55 -2.52
CA LEU A 13 -9.07 3.94 -2.17
C LEU A 13 -9.27 4.09 -0.66
N ARG A 14 -10.03 3.19 -0.04
CA ARG A 14 -10.22 3.20 1.42
C ARG A 14 -8.88 3.10 2.14
N ASN A 15 -8.03 2.20 1.66
CA ASN A 15 -6.71 2.00 2.24
C ASN A 15 -5.84 3.25 2.11
N ALA A 16 -5.84 3.88 0.93
CA ALA A 16 -5.09 5.10 0.69
C ALA A 16 -5.56 6.25 1.58
N LEU A 17 -6.87 6.42 1.72
CA LEU A 17 -7.43 7.45 2.61
C LEU A 17 -7.03 7.20 4.06
N TYR A 18 -7.11 5.97 4.50
CA TYR A 18 -6.71 5.59 5.85
C TYR A 18 -5.22 5.91 6.08
N MET A 19 -4.36 5.53 5.15
CA MET A 19 -2.91 5.75 5.26
C MET A 19 -2.54 7.23 5.26
N LYS A 20 -3.33 8.06 4.58
CA LYS A 20 -3.08 9.51 4.52
C LYS A 20 -3.84 10.29 5.60
N GLY A 21 -4.66 9.61 6.39
CA GLY A 21 -5.47 10.27 7.41
C GLY A 21 -6.49 11.24 6.82
N MET A 22 -7.03 10.94 5.63
CA MET A 22 -7.97 11.81 4.94
C MET A 22 -9.37 11.21 4.96
N THR A 23 -10.37 12.05 5.17
CA THR A 23 -11.78 11.65 5.16
C THR A 23 -12.35 11.70 3.74
N GLN A 24 -13.52 11.07 3.54
CA GLN A 24 -14.26 11.15 2.28
C GLN A 24 -14.61 12.60 1.92
N ALA A 25 -15.03 13.38 2.91
CA ALA A 25 -15.37 14.78 2.71
C ALA A 25 -14.16 15.60 2.26
N GLU A 26 -13.02 15.35 2.89
CA GLU A 26 -11.78 16.03 2.51
C GLU A 26 -11.35 15.68 1.09
N LEU A 27 -11.45 14.41 0.72
CA LEU A 27 -11.13 13.98 -0.64
C LEU A 27 -12.07 14.63 -1.65
N ALA A 28 -13.38 14.60 -1.39
CA ALA A 28 -14.37 15.21 -2.27
C ALA A 28 -14.04 16.68 -2.54
N LYS A 29 -13.70 17.41 -1.50
CA LYS A 29 -13.33 18.81 -1.59
C LYS A 29 -12.04 19.01 -2.41
N ALA A 30 -11.05 18.16 -2.16
CA ALA A 30 -9.75 18.27 -2.81
C ALA A 30 -9.81 17.99 -4.32
N VAL A 31 -10.65 17.02 -4.74
CA VAL A 31 -10.81 16.69 -6.16
C VAL A 31 -12.02 17.39 -6.80
N LYS A 32 -12.64 18.31 -6.07
CA LYS A 32 -13.76 19.14 -6.54
C LYS A 32 -14.96 18.32 -7.01
N THR A 33 -15.36 17.36 -6.20
CA THR A 33 -16.54 16.54 -6.45
C THR A 33 -17.42 16.51 -5.19
N THR A 34 -18.50 15.72 -5.23
CA THR A 34 -19.42 15.59 -4.11
C THR A 34 -19.03 14.40 -3.22
N GLU A 35 -19.45 14.45 -1.96
CA GLU A 35 -19.27 13.32 -1.04
C GLU A 35 -20.05 12.09 -1.55
N VAL A 36 -21.17 12.30 -2.22
CA VAL A 36 -21.95 11.20 -2.81
C VAL A 36 -21.12 10.45 -3.83
N SER A 37 -20.40 11.18 -4.70
CA SER A 37 -19.53 10.56 -5.68
C SER A 37 -18.41 9.73 -5.01
N VAL A 38 -17.74 10.30 -4.01
CA VAL A 38 -16.68 9.60 -3.29
C VAL A 38 -17.25 8.37 -2.58
N SER A 39 -18.43 8.49 -1.98
CA SER A 39 -19.09 7.37 -1.31
C SER A 39 -19.37 6.23 -2.29
N LYS A 40 -19.80 6.53 -3.52
CA LYS A 40 -20.01 5.51 -4.55
C LYS A 40 -18.73 4.77 -4.91
N TRP A 41 -17.61 5.47 -4.97
CA TRP A 41 -16.31 4.84 -5.23
C TRP A 41 -15.90 3.94 -4.06
N ILE A 42 -16.09 4.39 -2.85
CA ILE A 42 -15.72 3.67 -1.64
C ILE A 42 -16.60 2.44 -1.42
N ASN A 43 -17.87 2.52 -1.78
CA ASN A 43 -18.80 1.40 -1.65
C ASN A 43 -18.72 0.40 -2.81
N GLY A 44 -17.88 0.66 -3.80
CA GLY A 44 -17.72 -0.24 -4.94
C GLY A 44 -18.86 -0.18 -5.95
N ALA A 45 -19.62 0.92 -5.96
CA ALA A 45 -20.72 1.08 -6.91
C ALA A 45 -20.23 1.47 -8.31
N VAL A 46 -19.23 2.36 -8.39
CA VAL A 46 -18.67 2.83 -9.66
C VAL A 46 -17.17 3.10 -9.50
N VAL A 47 -16.45 3.05 -10.62
CA VAL A 47 -15.05 3.50 -10.71
C VAL A 47 -15.07 4.88 -11.33
N PRO A 48 -14.34 5.87 -10.81
CA PRO A 48 -14.28 7.19 -11.42
C PRO A 48 -13.63 7.16 -12.80
N ARG A 49 -13.89 8.19 -13.60
CA ARG A 49 -13.27 8.33 -14.92
C ARG A 49 -11.74 8.47 -14.78
N PRO A 50 -10.96 8.09 -15.81
CA PRO A 50 -9.49 8.15 -15.73
C PRO A 50 -8.94 9.52 -15.32
N LYS A 51 -9.56 10.59 -15.77
CA LYS A 51 -9.16 11.94 -15.38
C LYS A 51 -9.33 12.18 -13.89
N MET A 52 -10.42 11.68 -13.31
CA MET A 52 -10.66 11.76 -11.87
C MET A 52 -9.70 10.87 -11.10
N VAL A 53 -9.38 9.70 -11.62
CA VAL A 53 -8.37 8.82 -11.00
C VAL A 53 -7.04 9.56 -10.90
N ASP A 54 -6.64 10.28 -11.95
CA ASP A 54 -5.41 11.07 -11.94
C ASP A 54 -5.45 12.16 -10.86
N GLU A 55 -6.58 12.82 -10.68
CA GLU A 55 -6.74 13.84 -9.63
C GLU A 55 -6.64 13.23 -8.24
N ILE A 56 -7.25 12.07 -8.03
CA ILE A 56 -7.17 11.35 -6.77
C ILE A 56 -5.72 10.96 -6.49
N CYS A 57 -5.02 10.45 -7.50
CA CYS A 57 -3.61 10.09 -7.37
C CYS A 57 -2.75 11.29 -6.97
N ARG A 58 -3.01 12.44 -7.58
CA ARG A 58 -2.28 13.66 -7.28
C ARG A 58 -2.50 14.11 -5.84
N VAL A 59 -3.74 14.09 -5.39
CA VAL A 59 -4.13 14.53 -4.04
C VAL A 59 -3.57 13.58 -2.98
N LEU A 60 -3.69 12.27 -3.20
CA LEU A 60 -3.24 11.26 -2.26
C LEU A 60 -1.75 10.92 -2.40
N LYS A 61 -1.09 11.45 -3.44
CA LYS A 61 0.32 11.17 -3.73
C LYS A 61 0.58 9.67 -3.91
N VAL A 62 -0.27 9.03 -4.68
CA VAL A 62 -0.16 7.62 -5.04
C VAL A 62 -0.16 7.47 -6.55
N THR A 63 0.22 6.30 -7.05
CA THR A 63 0.22 6.01 -8.48
C THR A 63 -1.13 5.40 -8.88
N ARG A 64 -1.41 5.39 -10.20
CA ARG A 64 -2.57 4.66 -10.73
C ARG A 64 -2.53 3.19 -10.33
N ALA A 65 -1.35 2.58 -10.38
CA ALA A 65 -1.17 1.19 -9.99
C ALA A 65 -1.61 0.95 -8.54
N ASP A 66 -1.32 1.89 -7.65
CA ASP A 66 -1.73 1.78 -6.24
C ASP A 66 -3.24 1.68 -6.07
N LEU A 67 -4.00 2.30 -6.96
CA LEU A 67 -5.47 2.30 -6.89
C LEU A 67 -6.12 1.22 -7.75
N MET A 68 -5.48 0.81 -8.83
CA MET A 68 -6.10 -0.03 -9.86
C MET A 68 -5.65 -1.49 -9.83
N ILE A 69 -4.59 -1.82 -9.12
CA ILE A 69 -4.06 -3.18 -9.05
C ILE A 69 -4.53 -3.85 -7.76
N ASP A 70 -4.99 -5.10 -7.87
CA ASP A 70 -5.34 -5.91 -6.72
C ASP A 70 -4.07 -6.31 -5.97
N ARG A 71 -3.80 -5.62 -4.87
CA ARG A 71 -2.60 -5.86 -4.06
C ARG A 71 -2.59 -7.22 -3.39
N GLU A 72 -3.73 -7.75 -3.06
CA GLU A 72 -3.81 -9.09 -2.48
C GLU A 72 -3.28 -10.13 -3.45
N LYS A 73 -3.68 -10.03 -4.72
CA LYS A 73 -3.22 -10.94 -5.76
C LYS A 73 -1.74 -10.75 -6.05
N THR A 74 -1.27 -9.50 -6.07
CA THR A 74 0.14 -9.18 -6.28
C THR A 74 0.99 -9.62 -5.09
N ALA A 75 0.52 -9.41 -3.87
CA ALA A 75 1.21 -9.78 -2.65
C ALA A 75 1.43 -11.28 -2.54
N LEU A 76 0.48 -12.09 -2.99
CA LEU A 76 0.60 -13.56 -2.99
C LEU A 76 1.75 -14.05 -3.87
N ILE A 77 2.17 -13.26 -4.84
CA ILE A 77 3.23 -13.61 -5.80
C ILE A 77 4.55 -12.96 -5.40
N ALA A 78 4.51 -11.84 -4.68
CA ALA A 78 5.70 -11.06 -4.35
C ALA A 78 6.53 -11.69 -3.23
N PRO A 79 7.85 -11.82 -3.39
CA PRO A 79 8.72 -12.33 -2.32
C PRO A 79 8.62 -11.53 -1.02
N ALA A 80 8.30 -10.25 -1.10
CA ALA A 80 8.15 -9.39 0.08
C ALA A 80 7.03 -9.86 1.00
N ASP A 81 5.99 -10.50 0.47
CA ASP A 81 4.89 -11.00 1.27
C ASP A 81 5.30 -12.21 2.11
N VAL A 82 6.10 -13.10 1.53
CA VAL A 82 6.67 -14.24 2.25
C VAL A 82 7.58 -13.74 3.36
N LEU A 83 8.38 -12.71 3.10
CA LEU A 83 9.26 -12.11 4.08
C LEU A 83 8.46 -11.49 5.24
N ALA A 84 7.37 -10.82 4.95
CA ALA A 84 6.50 -10.24 5.98
C ALA A 84 5.93 -11.31 6.91
N ASP A 85 5.52 -12.45 6.37
CA ASP A 85 5.01 -13.58 7.13
C ASP A 85 6.08 -14.16 8.05
N GLU A 86 7.28 -14.35 7.51
CA GLU A 86 8.44 -14.82 8.30
C GLU A 86 8.74 -13.87 9.45
N MET A 87 8.67 -12.57 9.21
CA MET A 87 8.92 -11.56 10.24
C MET A 87 7.90 -11.61 11.37
N ARG A 88 6.63 -11.91 11.08
CA ARG A 88 5.61 -12.04 12.11
C ARG A 88 5.88 -13.23 13.03
N GLN A 89 6.39 -14.32 12.47
CA GLN A 89 6.71 -15.52 13.22
C GLN A 89 8.03 -15.40 13.97
N ARG A 90 8.91 -14.49 13.54
CA ARG A 90 10.25 -14.30 14.11
C ARG A 90 10.49 -12.81 14.39
N PRO A 91 10.15 -12.34 15.59
CA PRO A 91 10.32 -10.92 15.95
C PRO A 91 11.76 -10.43 15.82
N GLU A 92 12.75 -11.28 16.03
CA GLU A 92 14.15 -10.92 15.88
C GLU A 92 14.51 -10.54 14.44
N LEU A 93 13.88 -11.17 13.44
CA LEU A 93 14.08 -10.80 12.04
C LEU A 93 13.49 -9.43 11.75
N TYR A 94 12.35 -9.12 12.33
CA TYR A 94 11.72 -7.81 12.19
C TYR A 94 12.65 -6.71 12.71
N ASN A 95 13.19 -6.91 13.91
CA ASN A 95 14.11 -5.94 14.51
C ASN A 95 15.36 -5.76 13.67
N LEU A 96 15.93 -6.85 13.18
CA LEU A 96 17.10 -6.82 12.33
C LEU A 96 16.84 -6.05 11.03
N PHE A 97 15.74 -6.34 10.38
CA PHE A 97 15.37 -5.70 9.12
C PHE A 97 15.10 -4.20 9.31
N SER A 98 14.40 -3.83 10.38
CA SER A 98 14.15 -2.43 10.71
C SER A 98 15.45 -1.66 10.97
N SER A 99 16.41 -2.31 11.64
CA SER A 99 17.71 -1.73 11.89
C SER A 99 18.49 -1.49 10.59
N ILE A 100 18.44 -2.45 9.67
CA ILE A 100 19.11 -2.34 8.37
C ILE A 100 18.59 -1.12 7.58
N LEU A 101 17.28 -0.89 7.60
CA LEU A 101 16.66 0.23 6.89
C LEU A 101 17.12 1.59 7.42
N LYS A 102 17.58 1.65 8.66
CA LYS A 102 18.04 2.89 9.30
C LYS A 102 19.55 3.08 9.26
N MET A 103 20.29 2.10 8.79
CA MET A 103 21.75 2.09 8.82
C MET A 103 22.35 2.69 7.55
N ASN A 104 23.58 3.19 7.68
CA ASN A 104 24.39 3.55 6.51
C ASN A 104 25.03 2.31 5.88
N SER A 105 25.76 2.50 4.77
CA SER A 105 26.36 1.40 4.01
C SER A 105 27.30 0.53 4.86
N ASN A 106 28.09 1.14 5.74
CA ASN A 106 29.04 0.40 6.58
C ASN A 106 28.33 -0.45 7.60
N ASP A 107 27.25 0.07 8.19
CA ASP A 107 26.45 -0.68 9.16
C ASP A 107 25.75 -1.86 8.50
N ILE A 108 25.28 -1.68 7.27
CA ILE A 108 24.63 -2.76 6.50
C ILE A 108 25.62 -3.88 6.23
N GLU A 109 26.86 -3.55 5.86
CA GLU A 109 27.89 -4.53 5.62
C GLU A 109 28.21 -5.34 6.89
N LEU A 110 28.33 -4.67 8.02
CA LEU A 110 28.57 -5.34 9.30
C LEU A 110 27.42 -6.28 9.67
N MET A 111 26.19 -5.83 9.49
CA MET A 111 25.01 -6.66 9.77
C MET A 111 24.91 -7.85 8.85
N SER A 112 25.32 -7.72 7.58
CA SER A 112 25.37 -8.84 6.64
C SER A 112 26.31 -9.92 7.10
N ARG A 113 27.45 -9.54 7.65
CA ARG A 113 28.41 -10.49 8.22
C ARG A 113 27.84 -11.24 9.42
N LEU A 114 27.17 -10.50 10.32
CA LEU A 114 26.53 -11.09 11.50
C LEU A 114 25.41 -12.04 11.10
N ALA A 115 24.59 -11.65 10.14
CA ALA A 115 23.50 -12.49 9.63
C ALA A 115 24.05 -13.79 9.01
N GLY A 116 25.17 -13.69 8.30
CA GLY A 116 25.84 -14.86 7.74
C GLY A 116 26.30 -15.86 8.82
N ARG A 117 26.74 -15.36 9.96
CA ARG A 117 27.12 -16.23 11.11
C ARG A 117 25.89 -16.88 11.75
N LEU A 118 24.81 -16.14 11.86
CA LEU A 118 23.60 -16.65 12.50
C LEU A 118 22.84 -17.66 11.66
N SER A 119 23.04 -17.66 10.35
CA SER A 119 22.33 -18.58 9.45
C SER A 119 23.02 -19.94 9.29
N LYS A 120 24.11 -20.19 9.98
CA LYS A 120 24.82 -21.47 9.95
C LYS A 120 24.38 -22.40 11.07
#